data_fbaa9f6ecb4c85e02198a928a4da1e3c
#
_entry.id   fbaa9f6ecb4c85e02198a928a4da1e3c
#
_cell.length_a   1.000
_cell.length_b   1.000
_cell.length_c   1.000
_cell.angle_alpha   90.00
_cell.angle_beta   90.00
_cell.angle_gamma   90.00
#
_symmetry.space_group_name_H-M   'P 1'
#
loop_
_entity.id
_entity.type
_entity.pdbx_description
1 polymer ?
#
loop_
_entity_poly.entity_id
_entity_poly.type
_entity_poly.pdbx_seq_one_letter_code
_entity_poly.pdbx_strand_id
1 'polypeptide(L)'
;ASDVYKRQEMHLPGGKKTKTGYSTAADVLEKMAPDYPIVADILEYRGLAKLKSTYADGLASCIKEDGRIHTSFNQTITATGRISSTEPNLQNIPMRMELGRQIRKVFIPREGYEFMDADYSQIELRVLAHMSRDEKLIDAYRKEEDIHRITASQVFHVPFEEVTDLQRRNAKAVNFGIIYGISSFGLSQDLSISKKEAAAYMEQYFETYPKIKDFIDGLVEEARKTGYAVTLFGRRRPIPELSSNNFMQRSFGERIAMNSPIQGTAADIIKIAMINVWKSLKEEGLSSRLLLQVHDELLIETAKDEEEQVKRILEKGMKGAADLAVDLAIDMHTGENWYEAK
;
A
#
# COMPACT_ATOMS: atom_id res chain seq x y z
N ALA A 1 -28.66 20.08 -4.51
CA ALA A 1 -29.24 20.21 -3.19
C ALA A 1 -29.55 18.81 -2.72
N SER A 2 -29.14 18.45 -2.14
CA SER A 2 -28.20 18.16 -1.17
C SER A 2 -28.55 16.86 -0.48
N ASP A 3 -27.52 16.06 -0.33
CA ASP A 3 -27.59 14.81 0.46
C ASP A 3 -28.21 15.02 1.87
N VAL A 4 -28.23 16.26 2.38
CA VAL A 4 -28.84 16.64 3.68
C VAL A 4 -30.37 16.58 3.62
N TYR A 5 -30.99 17.11 2.57
CA TYR A 5 -32.47 17.10 2.40
C TYR A 5 -32.98 15.66 2.20
N LYS A 6 -32.33 14.91 1.31
CA LYS A 6 -32.65 13.49 1.07
C LYS A 6 -32.47 12.63 2.34
N ARG A 7 -31.48 12.94 3.17
CA ARG A 7 -31.27 12.25 4.43
C ARG A 7 -32.39 12.48 5.42
N GLN A 8 -32.93 13.72 5.50
CA GLN A 8 -34.08 14.05 6.37
C GLN A 8 -35.34 13.35 5.88
N GLU A 9 -35.61 13.33 4.58
CA GLU A 9 -36.74 12.62 4.00
C GLU A 9 -36.68 11.11 4.20
N MET A 10 -35.47 10.55 4.15
CA MET A 10 -35.26 9.11 4.34
C MET A 10 -35.10 8.69 5.81
N HIS A 11 -35.27 9.60 6.75
CA HIS A 11 -35.14 9.37 8.20
C HIS A 11 -33.80 8.68 8.60
N LEU A 12 -32.73 8.99 7.89
CA LEU A 12 -31.41 8.41 8.21
C LEU A 12 -30.88 8.98 9.54
N PRO A 13 -30.24 8.14 10.37
CA PRO A 13 -29.72 8.57 11.68
C PRO A 13 -28.66 9.65 11.54
N GLY A 14 -28.54 10.49 12.56
CA GLY A 14 -27.52 11.52 12.64
C GLY A 14 -26.11 10.90 12.70
N GLY A 15 -25.25 11.21 11.73
CA GLY A 15 -23.84 10.82 11.72
C GLY A 15 -22.92 11.96 12.16
N LYS A 16 -21.64 11.85 11.80
CA LYS A 16 -20.63 12.88 12.09
C LYS A 16 -21.03 14.22 11.49
N LYS A 17 -21.16 15.25 12.32
CA LYS A 17 -21.44 16.62 11.88
C LYS A 17 -20.20 17.27 11.26
N THR A 18 -20.40 18.03 10.19
CA THR A 18 -19.43 18.93 9.56
C THR A 18 -19.91 20.38 9.68
N LYS A 19 -19.12 21.34 9.22
CA LYS A 19 -19.52 22.76 9.22
C LYS A 19 -20.79 23.03 8.39
N THR A 20 -21.05 22.23 7.36
CA THR A 20 -22.15 22.44 6.39
C THR A 20 -23.28 21.41 6.52
N GLY A 21 -23.22 20.49 7.49
CA GLY A 21 -24.22 19.45 7.67
C GLY A 21 -23.64 18.14 8.19
N TYR A 22 -24.24 17.03 7.86
CA TYR A 22 -23.72 15.71 8.22
C TYR A 22 -22.73 15.20 7.16
N SER A 23 -21.68 14.50 7.62
CA SER A 23 -20.72 13.86 6.72
C SER A 23 -21.42 12.77 5.89
N THR A 24 -21.14 12.80 4.58
CA THR A 24 -21.52 11.75 3.63
C THR A 24 -20.28 11.03 3.09
N ALA A 25 -19.17 11.09 3.80
CA ALA A 25 -17.95 10.36 3.47
C ALA A 25 -18.22 8.84 3.47
N ALA A 26 -17.51 8.09 2.64
CA ALA A 26 -17.76 6.66 2.45
C ALA A 26 -17.67 5.88 3.76
N ASP A 27 -16.66 6.15 4.59
CA ASP A 27 -16.46 5.53 5.90
C ASP A 27 -17.64 5.74 6.88
N VAL A 28 -18.37 6.83 6.73
CA VAL A 28 -19.58 7.13 7.53
C VAL A 28 -20.78 6.41 6.97
N LEU A 29 -20.93 6.38 5.65
CA LEU A 29 -22.06 5.72 4.98
C LEU A 29 -21.95 4.20 5.05
N GLU A 30 -20.77 3.63 4.91
CA GLU A 30 -20.53 2.19 5.02
C GLU A 30 -21.02 1.60 6.35
N LYS A 31 -20.91 2.34 7.45
CA LYS A 31 -21.43 1.94 8.77
C LYS A 31 -22.97 1.89 8.84
N MET A 32 -23.62 2.60 7.94
CA MET A 32 -25.09 2.67 7.89
C MET A 32 -25.68 1.75 6.83
N ALA A 33 -24.88 1.33 5.85
CA ALA A 33 -25.34 0.53 4.72
C ALA A 33 -26.02 -0.80 5.14
N PRO A 34 -25.58 -1.52 6.19
CA PRO A 34 -26.25 -2.75 6.62
C PRO A 34 -27.71 -2.54 7.06
N ASP A 35 -28.01 -1.38 7.65
CA ASP A 35 -29.35 -1.07 8.20
C ASP A 35 -30.24 -0.30 7.20
N TYR A 36 -29.62 0.31 6.17
CA TYR A 36 -30.31 1.19 5.21
C TYR A 36 -29.90 0.84 3.78
N PRO A 37 -30.68 0.00 3.06
CA PRO A 37 -30.36 -0.42 1.69
C PRO A 37 -30.05 0.73 0.72
N ILE A 38 -30.81 1.84 0.81
CA ILE A 38 -30.57 3.03 -0.01
C ILE A 38 -29.15 3.60 0.16
N VAL A 39 -28.54 3.43 1.33
CA VAL A 39 -27.15 3.88 1.56
C VAL A 39 -26.17 3.01 0.81
N ALA A 40 -26.43 1.70 0.72
CA ALA A 40 -25.63 0.79 -0.10
C ALA A 40 -25.73 1.19 -1.59
N ASP A 41 -26.95 1.45 -2.10
CA ASP A 41 -27.16 1.90 -3.48
C ASP A 41 -26.43 3.22 -3.79
N ILE A 42 -26.42 4.16 -2.84
CA ILE A 42 -25.70 5.44 -2.97
C ILE A 42 -24.19 5.21 -3.03
N LEU A 43 -23.64 4.30 -2.20
CA LEU A 43 -22.22 3.97 -2.22
C LEU A 43 -21.83 3.32 -3.55
N GLU A 44 -22.63 2.36 -4.02
CA GLU A 44 -22.44 1.71 -5.32
C GLU A 44 -22.49 2.73 -6.46
N TYR A 45 -23.55 3.55 -6.52
CA TYR A 45 -23.67 4.61 -7.53
C TYR A 45 -22.46 5.54 -7.54
N ARG A 46 -21.98 5.98 -6.38
CA ARG A 46 -20.80 6.86 -6.28
C ARG A 46 -19.52 6.14 -6.77
N GLY A 47 -19.40 4.86 -6.46
CA GLY A 47 -18.29 4.03 -6.97
C GLY A 47 -18.30 3.95 -8.49
N LEU A 48 -19.43 3.60 -9.08
CA LEU A 48 -19.62 3.52 -10.54
C LEU A 48 -19.46 4.87 -11.23
N ALA A 49 -20.04 5.93 -10.68
CA ALA A 49 -19.92 7.29 -11.21
C ALA A 49 -18.45 7.75 -11.22
N LYS A 50 -17.68 7.44 -10.17
CA LYS A 50 -16.25 7.73 -10.12
C LYS A 50 -15.47 6.91 -11.14
N LEU A 51 -15.75 5.61 -11.29
CA LEU A 51 -15.12 4.77 -12.30
C LEU A 51 -15.37 5.33 -13.70
N LYS A 52 -16.64 5.68 -14.01
CA LYS A 52 -16.99 6.27 -15.31
C LYS A 52 -16.26 7.59 -15.54
N SER A 53 -16.43 8.56 -14.65
CA SER A 53 -15.95 9.93 -14.89
C SER A 53 -14.44 10.06 -14.85
N THR A 54 -13.77 9.35 -13.92
CA THR A 54 -12.32 9.50 -13.73
C THR A 54 -11.53 8.56 -14.62
N TYR A 55 -11.99 7.31 -14.79
CA TYR A 55 -11.19 6.30 -15.45
C TYR A 55 -11.70 5.98 -16.88
N ALA A 56 -13.01 5.83 -17.10
CA ALA A 56 -13.49 5.58 -18.47
C ALA A 56 -13.40 6.85 -19.31
N ASP A 57 -14.15 7.89 -18.96
CA ASP A 57 -14.17 9.14 -19.74
C ASP A 57 -12.87 9.95 -19.55
N GLY A 58 -12.35 9.99 -18.32
CA GLY A 58 -11.15 10.77 -17.99
C GLY A 58 -9.88 10.26 -18.67
N LEU A 59 -9.63 8.94 -18.69
CA LEU A 59 -8.46 8.39 -19.36
C LEU A 59 -8.54 8.53 -20.89
N ALA A 60 -9.74 8.38 -21.47
CA ALA A 60 -9.92 8.59 -22.90
C ALA A 60 -9.50 9.99 -23.35
N SER A 61 -9.77 11.02 -22.51
CA SER A 61 -9.36 12.40 -22.77
C SER A 61 -7.84 12.64 -22.64
N CYS A 62 -7.11 11.72 -22.03
CA CYS A 62 -5.66 11.80 -21.84
C CYS A 62 -4.86 11.13 -22.97
N ILE A 63 -5.52 10.45 -23.91
CA ILE A 63 -4.85 9.82 -25.06
C ILE A 63 -4.26 10.91 -25.94
N LYS A 64 -2.97 10.81 -26.26
CA LYS A 64 -2.23 11.75 -27.11
C LYS A 64 -2.28 11.31 -28.57
N GLU A 65 -1.71 12.13 -29.45
CA GLU A 65 -1.65 11.87 -30.93
C GLU A 65 -0.95 10.55 -31.29
N ASP A 66 -0.03 10.08 -30.43
CA ASP A 66 0.65 8.80 -30.58
C ASP A 66 -0.18 7.59 -30.11
N GLY A 67 -1.44 7.82 -29.70
CA GLY A 67 -2.34 6.78 -29.18
C GLY A 67 -2.02 6.31 -27.77
N ARG A 68 -1.12 7.00 -27.05
CA ARG A 68 -0.67 6.62 -25.69
C ARG A 68 -1.13 7.62 -24.63
N ILE A 69 -1.14 7.14 -23.39
CA ILE A 69 -1.36 7.96 -22.19
C ILE A 69 -0.01 8.18 -21.52
N HIS A 70 0.36 9.45 -21.32
CA HIS A 70 1.60 9.86 -20.69
C HIS A 70 1.31 10.50 -19.35
N THR A 71 1.62 9.78 -18.25
CA THR A 71 1.56 10.34 -16.91
C THR A 71 2.82 11.14 -16.58
N SER A 72 2.70 12.09 -15.68
CA SER A 72 3.85 12.79 -15.10
C SER A 72 4.19 12.19 -13.73
N PHE A 73 5.43 11.75 -13.55
CA PHE A 73 5.94 11.28 -12.27
C PHE A 73 6.64 12.39 -11.49
N ASN A 74 6.14 12.67 -10.29
CA ASN A 74 6.70 13.69 -9.40
C ASN A 74 7.55 13.03 -8.31
N GLN A 75 8.83 13.38 -8.25
CA GLN A 75 9.79 12.78 -7.32
C GLN A 75 9.90 13.52 -5.98
N THR A 76 9.37 14.75 -5.87
CA THR A 76 9.60 15.67 -4.75
C THR A 76 8.34 16.03 -3.97
N ILE A 77 7.18 15.47 -4.33
CA ILE A 77 5.89 15.84 -3.72
C ILE A 77 5.61 15.07 -2.44
N THR A 78 5.91 13.76 -2.41
CA THR A 78 5.57 12.93 -1.25
C THR A 78 6.59 13.09 -0.13
N ALA A 79 6.13 13.20 1.10
CA ALA A 79 6.99 13.33 2.27
C ALA A 79 7.75 12.03 2.62
N THR A 80 7.33 10.89 2.10
CA THR A 80 7.96 9.58 2.33
C THR A 80 9.04 9.22 1.32
N GLY A 81 9.21 10.04 0.27
CA GLY A 81 10.12 9.72 -0.84
C GLY A 81 9.50 8.83 -1.92
N ARG A 82 8.25 8.39 -1.78
CA ARG A 82 7.52 7.74 -2.88
C ARG A 82 7.41 8.67 -4.09
N ILE A 83 7.28 8.12 -5.27
CA ILE A 83 6.93 8.86 -6.49
C ILE A 83 5.40 8.98 -6.53
N SER A 84 4.88 10.12 -6.95
CA SER A 84 3.46 10.30 -7.27
C SER A 84 3.25 10.45 -8.77
N SER A 85 2.07 10.05 -9.24
CA SER A 85 1.67 10.09 -10.65
C SER A 85 0.51 11.09 -10.82
N THR A 86 0.60 11.96 -11.83
CA THR A 86 -0.42 12.98 -12.14
C THR A 86 -0.61 13.13 -13.64
N GLU A 87 -1.79 13.57 -14.04
CA GLU A 87 -2.17 13.96 -15.42
C GLU A 87 -1.97 12.87 -16.47
N PRO A 88 -2.58 11.67 -16.33
CA PRO A 88 -3.47 11.23 -15.27
C PRO A 88 -2.73 10.49 -14.14
N ASN A 89 -3.37 10.33 -12.97
CA ASN A 89 -2.82 9.49 -11.90
C ASN A 89 -3.08 8.00 -12.21
N LEU A 90 -2.07 7.30 -12.69
CA LEU A 90 -2.13 5.87 -13.01
C LEU A 90 -1.88 4.96 -11.79
N GLN A 91 -1.39 5.52 -10.66
CA GLN A 91 -1.15 4.74 -9.43
C GLN A 91 -2.43 4.48 -8.62
N ASN A 92 -3.52 5.17 -8.92
CA ASN A 92 -4.77 5.10 -8.14
C ASN A 92 -5.91 4.37 -8.87
N ILE A 93 -5.62 3.60 -9.91
CA ILE A 93 -6.63 2.75 -10.58
C ILE A 93 -7.14 1.73 -9.56
N PRO A 94 -8.46 1.67 -9.29
CA PRO A 94 -9.00 0.83 -8.22
C PRO A 94 -8.75 -0.65 -8.46
N MET A 95 -8.18 -1.34 -7.45
CA MET A 95 -7.87 -2.78 -7.50
C MET A 95 -8.79 -3.64 -6.63
N ARG A 96 -9.53 -3.01 -5.70
CA ARG A 96 -10.42 -3.76 -4.78
C ARG A 96 -11.73 -4.20 -5.43
N MET A 97 -12.25 -3.40 -6.35
CA MET A 97 -13.48 -3.68 -7.09
C MET A 97 -13.15 -4.35 -8.43
N GLU A 98 -13.89 -5.38 -8.80
CA GLU A 98 -13.69 -6.09 -10.08
C GLU A 98 -13.78 -5.13 -11.28
N LEU A 99 -14.81 -4.27 -11.34
CA LEU A 99 -14.94 -3.27 -12.39
C LEU A 99 -13.77 -2.29 -12.43
N GLY A 100 -13.19 -1.96 -11.27
CA GLY A 100 -11.98 -1.14 -11.20
C GLY A 100 -10.77 -1.82 -11.83
N ARG A 101 -10.58 -3.12 -11.54
CA ARG A 101 -9.51 -3.93 -12.15
C ARG A 101 -9.66 -4.02 -13.66
N GLN A 102 -10.90 -4.13 -14.18
CA GLN A 102 -11.17 -4.17 -15.62
C GLN A 102 -10.64 -2.93 -16.38
N ILE A 103 -10.49 -1.78 -15.70
CA ILE A 103 -9.89 -0.57 -16.30
C ILE A 103 -8.47 -0.86 -16.82
N ARG A 104 -7.71 -1.72 -16.15
CA ARG A 104 -6.35 -2.07 -16.60
C ARG A 104 -6.31 -2.82 -17.94
N LYS A 105 -7.43 -3.39 -18.40
CA LYS A 105 -7.51 -4.04 -19.73
C LYS A 105 -7.39 -3.08 -20.92
N VAL A 106 -7.68 -1.80 -20.70
CA VAL A 106 -7.56 -0.80 -21.78
C VAL A 106 -6.11 -0.41 -22.08
N PHE A 107 -5.19 -0.73 -21.17
CA PHE A 107 -3.76 -0.52 -21.38
C PHE A 107 -3.18 -1.76 -22.06
N ILE A 108 -2.80 -1.61 -23.31
CA ILE A 108 -2.21 -2.66 -24.14
C ILE A 108 -0.80 -2.25 -24.56
N PRO A 109 0.12 -3.20 -24.74
CA PRO A 109 1.46 -2.92 -25.25
C PRO A 109 1.43 -2.65 -26.76
N ARG A 110 2.57 -2.25 -27.32
CA ARG A 110 2.76 -2.15 -28.77
C ARG A 110 2.67 -3.53 -29.43
N GLU A 111 2.40 -3.55 -30.73
CA GLU A 111 2.46 -4.78 -31.52
C GLU A 111 3.86 -5.43 -31.41
N GLY A 112 3.90 -6.73 -31.20
CA GLY A 112 5.13 -7.50 -30.94
C GLY A 112 5.65 -7.44 -29.51
N TYR A 113 4.92 -6.77 -28.59
CA TYR A 113 5.25 -6.64 -27.18
C TYR A 113 4.17 -7.26 -26.28
N GLU A 114 4.52 -7.44 -25.03
CA GLU A 114 3.62 -7.79 -23.93
C GLU A 114 3.97 -6.93 -22.70
N PHE A 115 3.09 -6.90 -21.71
CA PHE A 115 3.45 -6.32 -20.41
C PHE A 115 4.07 -7.38 -19.52
N MET A 116 5.09 -6.98 -18.78
CA MET A 116 5.65 -7.73 -17.67
C MET A 116 5.60 -6.83 -16.42
N ASP A 117 4.87 -7.29 -15.42
CA ASP A 117 4.74 -6.63 -14.12
C ASP A 117 5.54 -7.41 -13.08
N ALA A 118 6.32 -6.71 -12.28
CA ALA A 118 7.06 -7.28 -11.15
C ALA A 118 6.76 -6.47 -9.89
N ASP A 119 6.20 -7.14 -8.87
CA ASP A 119 5.76 -6.54 -7.62
C ASP A 119 6.55 -7.10 -6.44
N TYR A 120 7.00 -6.24 -5.52
CA TYR A 120 7.65 -6.73 -4.30
C TYR A 120 6.64 -7.38 -3.37
N SER A 121 6.92 -8.62 -3.00
CA SER A 121 6.12 -9.33 -2.00
C SER A 121 6.41 -8.77 -0.60
N GLN A 122 5.44 -8.02 -0.06
CA GLN A 122 5.43 -7.52 1.33
C GLN A 122 6.69 -6.72 1.74
N ILE A 123 7.17 -5.83 0.89
CA ILE A 123 8.42 -5.10 1.09
C ILE A 123 8.49 -4.38 2.45
N GLU A 124 7.41 -3.72 2.89
CA GLU A 124 7.39 -2.98 4.15
C GLU A 124 7.56 -3.89 5.37
N LEU A 125 6.99 -5.10 5.35
CA LEU A 125 7.19 -6.09 6.43
C LEU A 125 8.61 -6.68 6.41
N ARG A 126 9.21 -6.88 5.23
CA ARG A 126 10.61 -7.31 5.10
C ARG A 126 11.58 -6.24 5.60
N VAL A 127 11.29 -4.97 5.31
CA VAL A 127 12.02 -3.82 5.86
C VAL A 127 11.88 -3.77 7.38
N LEU A 128 10.67 -3.97 7.92
CA LEU A 128 10.44 -4.04 9.37
C LEU A 128 11.25 -5.17 10.01
N ALA A 129 11.26 -6.37 9.42
CA ALA A 129 12.05 -7.51 9.90
C ALA A 129 13.53 -7.17 9.97
N HIS A 130 14.08 -6.57 8.91
CA HIS A 130 15.48 -6.15 8.87
C HIS A 130 15.81 -5.08 9.91
N MET A 131 15.01 -4.02 9.97
CA MET A 131 15.31 -2.87 10.85
C MET A 131 15.11 -3.19 12.33
N SER A 132 14.08 -3.96 12.69
CA SER A 132 13.81 -4.37 14.07
C SER A 132 14.76 -5.46 14.57
N ARG A 133 15.38 -6.21 13.67
CA ARG A 133 16.19 -7.40 13.99
C ARG A 133 15.40 -8.44 14.81
N ASP A 134 14.09 -8.53 14.60
CA ASP A 134 13.28 -9.56 15.25
C ASP A 134 13.53 -10.90 14.59
N GLU A 135 14.13 -11.82 15.34
CA GLU A 135 14.57 -13.12 14.81
C GLU A 135 13.41 -14.01 14.39
N LYS A 136 12.28 -13.95 15.11
CA LYS A 136 11.09 -14.74 14.74
C LYS A 136 10.51 -14.28 13.41
N LEU A 137 10.45 -12.96 13.19
CA LEU A 137 9.98 -12.41 11.94
C LEU A 137 10.96 -12.70 10.79
N ILE A 138 12.26 -12.61 11.04
CA ILE A 138 13.31 -12.94 10.06
C ILE A 138 13.23 -14.42 9.69
N ASP A 139 13.12 -15.32 10.67
CA ASP A 139 13.06 -16.76 10.44
C ASP A 139 11.80 -17.18 9.67
N ALA A 140 10.65 -16.50 9.93
CA ALA A 140 9.43 -16.72 9.17
C ALA A 140 9.62 -16.43 7.67
N TYR A 141 10.31 -15.35 7.34
CA TYR A 141 10.63 -15.04 5.93
C TYR A 141 11.65 -16.00 5.30
N ARG A 142 12.64 -16.46 6.08
CA ARG A 142 13.62 -17.44 5.58
C ARG A 142 13.01 -18.79 5.26
N LYS A 143 11.93 -19.17 5.92
CA LYS A 143 11.19 -20.41 5.68
C LYS A 143 10.17 -20.30 4.54
N GLU A 144 10.06 -19.12 3.91
CA GLU A 144 9.09 -18.82 2.85
C GLU A 144 7.63 -19.13 3.24
N GLU A 145 7.31 -19.07 4.53
CA GLU A 145 5.98 -19.33 5.04
C GLU A 145 5.08 -18.07 4.96
N ASP A 146 3.78 -18.29 4.97
CA ASP A 146 2.80 -17.19 5.00
C ASP A 146 2.87 -16.44 6.33
N ILE A 147 3.52 -15.27 6.32
CA ILE A 147 3.75 -14.45 7.53
C ILE A 147 2.44 -14.07 8.24
N HIS A 148 1.35 -13.86 7.50
CA HIS A 148 0.07 -13.53 8.12
C HIS A 148 -0.56 -14.75 8.80
N ARG A 149 -0.33 -15.93 8.26
CA ARG A 149 -0.77 -17.19 8.85
C ARG A 149 0.06 -17.54 10.08
N ILE A 150 1.38 -17.33 10.02
CA ILE A 150 2.27 -17.48 11.19
C ILE A 150 1.84 -16.53 12.30
N THR A 151 1.68 -15.25 11.98
CA THR A 151 1.23 -14.25 12.98
C THR A 151 -0.12 -14.66 13.58
N ALA A 152 -1.07 -15.14 12.75
CA ALA A 152 -2.36 -15.61 13.24
C ALA A 152 -2.21 -16.81 14.19
N SER A 153 -1.42 -17.82 13.81
CA SER A 153 -1.13 -18.98 14.65
C SER A 153 -0.59 -18.56 16.03
N GLN A 154 0.34 -17.64 16.05
CA GLN A 154 0.99 -17.18 17.27
C GLN A 154 0.11 -16.26 18.12
N VAL A 155 -0.58 -15.32 17.51
CA VAL A 155 -1.45 -14.35 18.19
C VAL A 155 -2.74 -15.00 18.71
N PHE A 156 -3.30 -15.94 17.98
CA PHE A 156 -4.54 -16.63 18.38
C PHE A 156 -4.30 -17.97 19.09
N HIS A 157 -3.02 -18.37 19.25
CA HIS A 157 -2.62 -19.64 19.89
C HIS A 157 -3.29 -20.87 19.25
N VAL A 158 -3.37 -20.91 17.94
CA VAL A 158 -3.90 -22.03 17.16
C VAL A 158 -2.79 -22.65 16.30
N PRO A 159 -2.83 -23.98 16.04
CA PRO A 159 -1.90 -24.61 15.11
C PRO A 159 -1.93 -23.93 13.74
N PHE A 160 -0.77 -23.88 13.06
CA PHE A 160 -0.64 -23.21 11.77
C PHE A 160 -1.64 -23.70 10.72
N GLU A 161 -1.88 -25.01 10.68
CA GLU A 161 -2.81 -25.69 9.77
C GLU A 161 -4.27 -25.37 10.07
N GLU A 162 -4.60 -25.03 11.31
CA GLU A 162 -5.95 -24.73 11.79
C GLU A 162 -6.31 -23.23 11.69
N VAL A 163 -5.36 -22.39 11.26
CA VAL A 163 -5.61 -20.95 11.08
C VAL A 163 -6.69 -20.74 10.02
N THR A 164 -7.80 -20.14 10.41
CA THR A 164 -8.90 -19.78 9.51
C THR A 164 -8.56 -18.56 8.65
N ASP A 165 -9.25 -18.41 7.52
CA ASP A 165 -9.10 -17.23 6.64
C ASP A 165 -9.43 -15.92 7.37
N LEU A 166 -10.39 -15.95 8.31
CA LEU A 166 -10.71 -14.78 9.14
C LEU A 166 -9.54 -14.41 10.06
N GLN A 167 -8.95 -15.37 10.76
CA GLN A 167 -7.78 -15.14 11.62
C GLN A 167 -6.59 -14.63 10.82
N ARG A 168 -6.31 -15.23 9.66
CA ARG A 168 -5.26 -14.77 8.75
C ARG A 168 -5.49 -13.34 8.28
N ARG A 169 -6.74 -12.97 7.92
CA ARG A 169 -7.11 -11.61 7.53
C ARG A 169 -6.94 -10.63 8.68
N ASN A 170 -7.34 -11.01 9.90
CA ASN A 170 -7.17 -10.18 11.10
C ASN A 170 -5.67 -9.97 11.40
N ALA A 171 -4.87 -11.02 11.35
CA ALA A 171 -3.42 -10.92 11.51
C ALA A 171 -2.77 -10.02 10.44
N LYS A 172 -3.25 -10.09 9.19
CA LYS A 172 -2.81 -9.17 8.13
C LYS A 172 -3.09 -7.71 8.49
N ALA A 173 -4.27 -7.40 9.01
CA ALA A 173 -4.63 -6.06 9.45
C ALA A 173 -3.77 -5.59 10.64
N VAL A 174 -3.44 -6.49 11.58
CA VAL A 174 -2.52 -6.19 12.69
C VAL A 174 -1.11 -5.93 12.16
N ASN A 175 -0.55 -6.81 11.34
CA ASN A 175 0.79 -6.67 10.77
C ASN A 175 0.99 -5.31 10.07
N PHE A 176 0.05 -4.92 9.21
CA PHE A 176 0.13 -3.62 8.54
C PHE A 176 -0.22 -2.47 9.49
N GLY A 177 -1.22 -2.66 10.37
CA GLY A 177 -1.63 -1.66 11.33
C GLY A 177 -0.49 -1.20 12.23
N ILE A 178 0.35 -2.14 12.70
CA ILE A 178 1.53 -1.84 13.52
C ILE A 178 2.51 -0.93 12.77
N ILE A 179 2.81 -1.23 11.50
CA ILE A 179 3.69 -0.39 10.67
C ILE A 179 3.14 1.03 10.52
N TYR A 180 1.82 1.17 10.42
CA TYR A 180 1.17 2.48 10.26
C TYR A 180 0.84 3.17 11.58
N GLY A 181 1.26 2.61 12.72
CA GLY A 181 1.00 3.17 14.04
C GLY A 181 -0.49 3.22 14.39
N ILE A 182 -1.24 2.18 14.01
CA ILE A 182 -2.67 2.09 14.31
C ILE A 182 -2.89 2.01 15.82
N SER A 183 -3.92 2.70 16.31
CA SER A 183 -4.36 2.56 17.69
C SER A 183 -5.31 1.36 17.86
N SER A 184 -5.47 0.86 19.09
CA SER A 184 -6.47 -0.18 19.38
C SER A 184 -7.88 0.24 18.98
N PHE A 185 -8.19 1.54 19.00
CA PHE A 185 -9.45 2.07 18.48
C PHE A 185 -9.53 1.95 16.95
N GLY A 186 -8.48 2.35 16.22
CA GLY A 186 -8.43 2.19 14.76
C GLY A 186 -8.57 0.73 14.35
N LEU A 187 -7.79 -0.16 14.97
CA LEU A 187 -7.83 -1.59 14.70
C LEU A 187 -9.21 -2.20 15.00
N SER A 188 -9.89 -1.76 16.08
CA SER A 188 -11.23 -2.22 16.40
C SER A 188 -12.27 -1.84 15.34
N GLN A 189 -12.12 -0.67 14.70
CA GLN A 189 -12.96 -0.26 13.60
C GLN A 189 -12.70 -1.06 12.32
N ASP A 190 -11.43 -1.28 12.00
CA ASP A 190 -11.01 -2.02 10.79
C ASP A 190 -11.45 -3.49 10.83
N LEU A 191 -11.39 -4.11 12.01
CA LEU A 191 -11.77 -5.52 12.20
C LEU A 191 -13.22 -5.72 12.63
N SER A 192 -13.96 -4.64 12.92
CA SER A 192 -15.33 -4.71 13.48
C SER A 192 -15.41 -5.52 14.78
N ILE A 193 -14.42 -5.37 15.66
CA ILE A 193 -14.31 -5.99 16.98
C ILE A 193 -14.33 -4.95 18.09
N SER A 194 -14.44 -5.39 19.36
CA SER A 194 -14.34 -4.47 20.50
C SER A 194 -12.94 -3.87 20.63
N LYS A 195 -12.84 -2.66 21.21
CA LYS A 195 -11.55 -2.02 21.52
C LYS A 195 -10.69 -2.88 22.45
N LYS A 196 -11.31 -3.65 23.34
CA LYS A 196 -10.62 -4.55 24.26
C LYS A 196 -9.96 -5.71 23.52
N GLU A 197 -10.68 -6.34 22.58
CA GLU A 197 -10.12 -7.40 21.73
C GLU A 197 -9.00 -6.88 20.82
N ALA A 198 -9.18 -5.69 20.22
CA ALA A 198 -8.13 -5.09 19.41
C ALA A 198 -6.87 -4.79 20.24
N ALA A 199 -7.02 -4.30 21.48
CA ALA A 199 -5.89 -4.09 22.38
C ALA A 199 -5.19 -5.40 22.74
N ALA A 200 -5.95 -6.47 23.04
CA ALA A 200 -5.39 -7.79 23.30
C ALA A 200 -4.61 -8.35 22.10
N TYR A 201 -5.11 -8.18 20.87
CA TYR A 201 -4.40 -8.61 19.66
C TYR A 201 -3.07 -7.86 19.47
N MET A 202 -3.05 -6.55 19.75
CA MET A 202 -1.81 -5.76 19.69
C MET A 202 -0.81 -6.18 20.77
N GLU A 203 -1.28 -6.45 21.99
CA GLU A 203 -0.45 -6.92 23.10
C GLU A 203 0.17 -8.28 22.75
N GLN A 204 -0.62 -9.25 22.33
CA GLN A 204 -0.14 -10.58 21.91
C GLN A 204 0.84 -10.50 20.73
N TYR A 205 0.62 -9.58 19.79
CA TYR A 205 1.56 -9.33 18.71
C TYR A 205 2.92 -8.88 19.25
N PHE A 206 2.95 -7.92 20.16
CA PHE A 206 4.19 -7.41 20.75
C PHE A 206 4.85 -8.38 21.73
N GLU A 207 4.09 -9.23 22.40
CA GLU A 207 4.65 -10.37 23.17
C GLU A 207 5.31 -11.39 22.24
N THR A 208 4.73 -11.62 21.07
CA THR A 208 5.27 -12.52 20.05
C THR A 208 6.54 -11.94 19.42
N TYR A 209 6.54 -10.64 19.10
CA TYR A 209 7.61 -9.92 18.43
C TYR A 209 8.14 -8.74 19.27
N PRO A 210 8.81 -8.99 20.41
CA PRO A 210 9.20 -7.94 21.35
C PRO A 210 10.18 -6.93 20.76
N LYS A 211 11.09 -7.36 19.87
CA LYS A 211 12.05 -6.47 19.22
C LYS A 211 11.36 -5.48 18.26
N ILE A 212 10.19 -5.82 17.71
CA ILE A 212 9.40 -4.87 16.91
C ILE A 212 8.89 -3.73 17.80
N LYS A 213 8.39 -4.05 19.00
CA LYS A 213 7.94 -3.02 19.94
C LYS A 213 9.08 -2.08 20.33
N ASP A 214 10.21 -2.62 20.74
CA ASP A 214 11.39 -1.85 21.13
C ASP A 214 11.87 -0.95 19.98
N PHE A 215 11.87 -1.49 18.76
CA PHE A 215 12.23 -0.75 17.55
C PHE A 215 11.29 0.42 17.29
N ILE A 216 9.97 0.20 17.33
CA ILE A 216 8.97 1.24 17.05
C ILE A 216 9.02 2.33 18.14
N ASP A 217 9.13 1.96 19.42
CA ASP A 217 9.26 2.90 20.51
C ASP A 217 10.55 3.73 20.37
N GLY A 218 11.65 3.08 19.99
CA GLY A 218 12.94 3.72 19.68
C GLY A 218 12.87 4.73 18.54
N LEU A 219 12.11 4.43 17.46
CA LEU A 219 11.89 5.38 16.36
C LEU A 219 11.22 6.67 16.84
N VAL A 220 10.23 6.56 17.71
CA VAL A 220 9.51 7.72 18.26
C VAL A 220 10.44 8.53 19.17
N GLU A 221 11.20 7.87 20.04
CA GLU A 221 12.16 8.55 20.92
C GLU A 221 13.25 9.28 20.14
N GLU A 222 13.83 8.63 19.15
CA GLU A 222 14.86 9.24 18.30
C GLU A 222 14.30 10.43 17.51
N ALA A 223 13.10 10.29 16.95
CA ALA A 223 12.44 11.39 16.25
C ALA A 223 12.12 12.57 17.18
N ARG A 224 11.78 12.33 18.45
CA ARG A 224 11.61 13.41 19.46
C ARG A 224 12.89 14.14 19.76
N LYS A 225 14.04 13.44 19.81
CA LYS A 225 15.36 14.01 20.08
C LYS A 225 15.88 14.81 18.90
N THR A 226 15.74 14.27 17.68
CA THR A 226 16.36 14.81 16.46
C THR A 226 15.44 15.72 15.66
N GLY A 227 14.12 15.60 15.82
CA GLY A 227 13.11 16.27 14.98
C GLY A 227 12.86 15.59 13.64
N TYR A 228 13.45 14.41 13.38
CA TYR A 228 13.39 13.71 12.09
C TYR A 228 13.07 12.24 12.25
N ALA A 229 12.34 11.68 11.27
CA ALA A 229 12.40 10.26 10.95
C ALA A 229 13.44 10.03 9.85
N VAL A 230 14.18 8.92 9.91
CA VAL A 230 15.28 8.61 9.00
C VAL A 230 15.11 7.22 8.42
N THR A 231 15.26 7.06 7.08
CA THR A 231 15.24 5.75 6.41
C THR A 231 16.58 5.03 6.55
N LEU A 232 16.60 3.74 6.20
CA LEU A 232 17.84 2.93 6.13
C LEU A 232 18.91 3.59 5.23
N PHE A 233 18.49 4.32 4.20
CA PHE A 233 19.38 5.01 3.25
C PHE A 233 19.65 6.48 3.61
N GLY A 234 19.27 6.92 4.83
CA GLY A 234 19.58 8.25 5.33
C GLY A 234 18.64 9.37 4.85
N ARG A 235 17.51 9.04 4.20
CA ARG A 235 16.48 10.04 3.89
C ARG A 235 15.87 10.55 5.17
N ARG A 236 15.80 11.89 5.33
CA ARG A 236 15.25 12.55 6.52
C ARG A 236 13.88 13.15 6.22
N ARG A 237 12.93 12.90 7.12
CA ARG A 237 11.62 13.55 7.14
C ARG A 237 11.44 14.35 8.42
N PRO A 238 11.39 15.72 8.36
CA PRO A 238 11.09 16.53 9.52
C PRO A 238 9.70 16.22 10.11
N ILE A 239 9.57 16.24 11.43
CA ILE A 239 8.30 15.98 12.14
C ILE A 239 8.06 17.09 13.18
N PRO A 240 7.71 18.30 12.76
CA PRO A 240 7.45 19.41 13.69
C PRO A 240 6.27 19.16 14.62
N GLU A 241 5.36 18.26 14.23
CA GLU A 241 4.18 17.86 15.02
C GLU A 241 4.55 17.28 16.40
N LEU A 242 5.72 16.64 16.53
CA LEU A 242 6.17 16.06 17.80
C LEU A 242 6.37 17.12 18.90
N SER A 243 6.67 18.36 18.54
CA SER A 243 6.84 19.48 19.47
C SER A 243 5.55 20.24 19.77
N SER A 244 4.41 19.84 19.20
CA SER A 244 3.12 20.54 19.36
C SER A 244 2.57 20.35 20.78
N ASN A 245 1.99 21.41 21.35
CA ASN A 245 1.22 21.32 22.60
C ASN A 245 -0.13 20.60 22.42
N ASN A 246 -0.60 20.45 21.18
CA ASN A 246 -1.86 19.73 20.89
C ASN A 246 -1.62 18.23 20.85
N PHE A 247 -2.33 17.49 21.71
CA PHE A 247 -2.22 16.04 21.81
C PHE A 247 -2.47 15.32 20.45
N MET A 248 -3.48 15.76 19.69
CA MET A 248 -3.81 15.14 18.40
C MET A 248 -2.68 15.31 17.36
N GLN A 249 -2.05 16.48 17.35
CA GLN A 249 -0.90 16.75 16.48
C GLN A 249 0.31 15.92 16.90
N ARG A 250 0.63 15.85 18.22
CA ARG A 250 1.72 14.99 18.70
C ARG A 250 1.50 13.53 18.35
N SER A 251 0.30 13.01 18.60
CA SER A 251 -0.04 11.62 18.24
C SER A 251 0.05 11.36 16.74
N PHE A 252 -0.27 12.36 15.91
CA PHE A 252 -0.05 12.28 14.47
C PHE A 252 1.47 12.26 14.14
N GLY A 253 2.27 13.09 14.79
CA GLY A 253 3.73 13.09 14.67
C GLY A 253 4.37 11.75 15.06
N GLU A 254 3.88 11.11 16.12
CA GLU A 254 4.34 9.78 16.53
C GLU A 254 4.06 8.72 15.45
N ARG A 255 2.88 8.72 14.85
CA ARG A 255 2.58 7.83 13.71
C ARG A 255 3.49 8.09 12.50
N ILE A 256 3.81 9.36 12.22
CA ILE A 256 4.79 9.70 11.18
C ILE A 256 6.17 9.12 11.53
N ALA A 257 6.60 9.22 12.78
CA ALA A 257 7.89 8.71 13.23
C ALA A 257 7.99 7.18 13.09
N MET A 258 6.91 6.46 13.38
CA MET A 258 6.85 4.99 13.24
C MET A 258 6.85 4.54 11.77
N ASN A 259 6.02 5.17 10.95
CA ASN A 259 5.78 4.74 9.56
C ASN A 259 6.87 5.17 8.59
N SER A 260 7.37 6.42 8.71
CA SER A 260 8.24 7.02 7.68
C SER A 260 9.56 6.28 7.45
N PRO A 261 10.25 5.74 8.46
CA PRO A 261 11.47 4.97 8.23
C PRO A 261 11.22 3.72 7.40
N ILE A 262 10.13 3.02 7.64
CA ILE A 262 9.77 1.76 6.96
C ILE A 262 9.30 2.07 5.53
N GLN A 263 8.28 2.90 5.38
CA GLN A 263 7.71 3.26 4.08
C GLN A 263 8.72 4.00 3.20
N GLY A 264 9.52 4.89 3.80
CA GLY A 264 10.57 5.61 3.07
C GLY A 264 11.70 4.69 2.62
N THR A 265 12.09 3.70 3.43
CA THR A 265 13.08 2.69 3.03
C THR A 265 12.56 1.85 1.86
N ALA A 266 11.30 1.42 1.89
CA ALA A 266 10.67 0.72 0.76
C ALA A 266 10.69 1.60 -0.51
N ALA A 267 10.39 2.90 -0.38
CA ALA A 267 10.46 3.85 -1.48
C ALA A 267 11.89 4.06 -2.01
N ASP A 268 12.89 4.01 -1.16
CA ASP A 268 14.30 4.08 -1.57
C ASP A 268 14.71 2.80 -2.32
N ILE A 269 14.31 1.63 -1.84
CA ILE A 269 14.58 0.33 -2.48
C ILE A 269 14.00 0.28 -3.88
N ILE A 270 12.70 0.62 -4.08
CA ILE A 270 12.09 0.56 -5.42
C ILE A 270 12.77 1.55 -6.39
N LYS A 271 13.24 2.71 -5.92
CA LYS A 271 13.98 3.65 -6.75
C LYS A 271 15.35 3.10 -7.19
N ILE A 272 16.04 2.42 -6.29
CA ILE A 272 17.30 1.72 -6.62
C ILE A 272 17.02 0.62 -7.65
N ALA A 273 15.97 -0.17 -7.44
CA ALA A 273 15.54 -1.20 -8.37
C ALA A 273 15.23 -0.63 -9.76
N MET A 274 14.47 0.48 -9.84
CA MET A 274 14.18 1.17 -11.11
C MET A 274 15.46 1.55 -11.86
N ILE A 275 16.44 2.11 -11.16
CA ILE A 275 17.72 2.52 -11.74
C ILE A 275 18.48 1.31 -12.25
N ASN A 276 18.55 0.23 -11.45
CA ASN A 276 19.23 -1.01 -11.82
C ASN A 276 18.60 -1.65 -13.05
N VAL A 277 17.28 -1.79 -13.06
CA VAL A 277 16.52 -2.36 -14.18
C VAL A 277 16.70 -1.52 -15.45
N TRP A 278 16.50 -0.20 -15.36
CA TRP A 278 16.67 0.70 -16.48
C TRP A 278 18.08 0.66 -17.08
N LYS A 279 19.13 0.65 -16.25
CA LYS A 279 20.51 0.55 -16.69
C LYS A 279 20.77 -0.77 -17.41
N SER A 280 20.32 -1.90 -16.83
CA SER A 280 20.53 -3.22 -17.42
C SER A 280 19.82 -3.36 -18.77
N LEU A 281 18.56 -2.89 -18.90
CA LEU A 281 17.83 -2.86 -20.17
C LEU A 281 18.62 -2.09 -21.26
N LYS A 282 19.20 -0.95 -20.87
CA LYS A 282 19.97 -0.11 -21.77
C LYS A 282 21.33 -0.71 -22.12
N GLU A 283 22.06 -1.27 -21.16
CA GLU A 283 23.40 -1.87 -21.32
C GLU A 283 23.33 -3.15 -22.16
N GLU A 284 22.27 -3.95 -22.03
CA GLU A 284 22.02 -5.13 -22.86
C GLU A 284 21.44 -4.77 -24.26
N GLY A 285 21.16 -3.48 -24.52
CA GLY A 285 20.69 -3.02 -25.83
C GLY A 285 19.27 -3.45 -26.16
N LEU A 286 18.43 -3.75 -25.15
CA LEU A 286 17.08 -4.25 -25.33
C LEU A 286 16.13 -3.17 -25.84
N SER A 287 15.12 -3.58 -26.60
CA SER A 287 14.03 -2.73 -27.06
C SER A 287 12.90 -2.57 -26.04
N SER A 288 12.88 -3.44 -25.03
CA SER A 288 11.99 -3.41 -23.86
C SER A 288 12.20 -2.16 -23.02
N ARG A 289 11.13 -1.64 -22.41
CA ARG A 289 11.16 -0.35 -21.71
C ARG A 289 10.41 -0.40 -20.38
N LEU A 290 11.02 0.14 -19.33
CA LEU A 290 10.35 0.46 -18.08
C LEU A 290 9.35 1.60 -18.33
N LEU A 291 8.06 1.34 -18.13
CA LEU A 291 6.98 2.31 -18.36
C LEU A 291 6.50 2.98 -17.10
N LEU A 292 6.12 2.20 -16.09
CA LEU A 292 5.48 2.71 -14.88
C LEU A 292 6.12 2.12 -13.62
N GLN A 293 6.07 2.91 -12.58
CA GLN A 293 6.24 2.48 -11.19
C GLN A 293 4.91 2.73 -10.47
N VAL A 294 4.32 1.72 -9.86
CA VAL A 294 3.06 1.81 -9.13
C VAL A 294 3.24 1.17 -7.75
N HIS A 295 3.26 1.99 -6.69
CA HIS A 295 3.51 1.56 -5.31
C HIS A 295 4.84 0.81 -5.16
N ASP A 296 4.84 -0.50 -5.20
CA ASP A 296 5.97 -1.43 -5.07
C ASP A 296 6.17 -2.32 -6.31
N GLU A 297 5.48 -2.01 -7.41
CA GLU A 297 5.58 -2.70 -8.71
C GLU A 297 6.31 -1.89 -9.79
N LEU A 298 6.92 -2.60 -10.72
CA LEU A 298 7.51 -2.08 -11.96
C LEU A 298 6.81 -2.73 -13.16
N LEU A 299 6.28 -1.91 -14.06
CA LEU A 299 5.66 -2.36 -15.30
C LEU A 299 6.59 -2.10 -16.49
N ILE A 300 6.91 -3.15 -17.23
CA ILE A 300 7.76 -3.11 -18.42
C ILE A 300 6.94 -3.47 -19.65
N GLU A 301 7.09 -2.70 -20.72
CA GLU A 301 6.67 -3.08 -22.06
C GLU A 301 7.80 -3.93 -22.67
N THR A 302 7.61 -5.23 -22.72
CA THR A 302 8.62 -6.26 -23.03
C THR A 302 8.43 -6.76 -24.46
N ALA A 303 9.47 -6.70 -25.27
CA ALA A 303 9.46 -7.36 -26.56
C ALA A 303 9.39 -8.88 -26.38
N LYS A 304 8.53 -9.57 -27.12
CA LYS A 304 8.25 -11.00 -26.92
C LYS A 304 9.48 -11.91 -27.08
N ASP A 305 10.45 -11.49 -27.85
CA ASP A 305 11.74 -12.19 -28.02
C ASP A 305 12.76 -11.85 -26.93
N GLU A 306 12.49 -10.87 -26.07
CA GLU A 306 13.33 -10.45 -24.95
C GLU A 306 12.80 -10.92 -23.57
N GLU A 307 11.69 -11.68 -23.53
CA GLU A 307 10.99 -12.04 -22.28
C GLU A 307 11.92 -12.59 -21.20
N GLU A 308 12.72 -13.60 -21.53
CA GLU A 308 13.62 -14.25 -20.56
C GLU A 308 14.78 -13.34 -20.10
N GLN A 309 15.22 -12.43 -20.94
CA GLN A 309 16.23 -11.43 -20.56
C GLN A 309 15.63 -10.40 -19.59
N VAL A 310 14.42 -9.91 -19.86
CA VAL A 310 13.72 -8.95 -19.01
C VAL A 310 13.40 -9.58 -17.64
N LYS A 311 12.92 -10.83 -17.58
CA LYS A 311 12.74 -11.58 -16.32
C LYS A 311 13.99 -11.58 -15.47
N ARG A 312 15.12 -11.98 -16.06
CA ARG A 312 16.42 -12.02 -15.37
C ARG A 312 16.84 -10.63 -14.89
N ILE A 313 16.65 -9.59 -15.70
CA ILE A 313 16.96 -8.20 -15.31
C ILE A 313 16.09 -7.74 -14.14
N LEU A 314 14.79 -8.02 -14.16
CA LEU A 314 13.88 -7.69 -13.07
C LEU A 314 14.27 -8.42 -11.78
N GLU A 315 14.50 -9.75 -11.85
CA GLU A 315 14.94 -10.51 -10.69
C GLU A 315 16.21 -9.93 -10.08
N LYS A 316 17.25 -9.75 -10.89
CA LYS A 316 18.53 -9.23 -10.43
C LYS A 316 18.41 -7.79 -9.91
N GLY A 317 17.72 -6.92 -10.65
CA GLY A 317 17.60 -5.51 -10.35
C GLY A 317 16.75 -5.22 -9.11
N MET A 318 15.65 -5.96 -8.92
CA MET A 318 14.74 -5.78 -7.79
C MET A 318 15.22 -6.54 -6.55
N LYS A 319 15.51 -7.84 -6.66
CA LYS A 319 16.01 -8.63 -5.50
C LYS A 319 17.37 -8.11 -4.99
N GLY A 320 18.21 -7.59 -5.87
CA GLY A 320 19.52 -7.02 -5.53
C GLY A 320 19.50 -5.53 -5.15
N ALA A 321 18.35 -4.89 -5.01
CA ALA A 321 18.26 -3.46 -4.73
C ALA A 321 18.69 -3.06 -3.30
N ALA A 322 18.65 -4.00 -2.35
CA ALA A 322 19.12 -3.80 -0.98
C ALA A 322 19.60 -5.13 -0.38
N ASP A 323 20.60 -5.05 0.50
CA ASP A 323 21.06 -6.18 1.32
C ASP A 323 20.34 -6.13 2.68
N LEU A 324 19.31 -6.95 2.83
CA LEU A 324 18.50 -7.04 4.04
C LEU A 324 18.76 -8.37 4.78
N ALA A 325 18.36 -8.47 6.05
CA ALA A 325 18.41 -9.71 6.81
C ALA A 325 17.44 -10.80 6.28
N VAL A 326 16.53 -10.41 5.40
CA VAL A 326 15.58 -11.26 4.68
C VAL A 326 15.63 -10.92 3.20
N ASP A 327 15.53 -11.92 2.34
CA ASP A 327 15.59 -11.71 0.89
C ASP A 327 14.41 -10.86 0.42
N LEU A 328 14.65 -10.00 -0.56
CA LEU A 328 13.60 -9.33 -1.29
C LEU A 328 12.97 -10.33 -2.27
N ALA A 329 11.69 -10.64 -2.08
CA ALA A 329 10.94 -11.49 -2.99
C ALA A 329 10.08 -10.64 -3.92
N ILE A 330 9.91 -11.11 -5.15
CA ILE A 330 9.07 -10.49 -6.16
C ILE A 330 8.14 -11.52 -6.78
N ASP A 331 6.95 -11.09 -7.13
CA ASP A 331 5.99 -11.81 -7.95
C ASP A 331 6.02 -11.20 -9.36
N MET A 332 6.15 -12.03 -10.40
CA MET A 332 6.22 -11.57 -11.78
C MET A 332 5.15 -12.24 -12.63
N HIS A 333 4.47 -11.45 -13.44
CA HIS A 333 3.47 -11.91 -14.39
C HIS A 333 3.63 -11.23 -15.73
N THR A 334 3.24 -11.93 -16.81
CA THR A 334 3.18 -11.38 -18.18
C THR A 334 1.75 -11.39 -18.67
N GLY A 335 1.41 -10.49 -19.60
CA GLY A 335 0.07 -10.41 -20.17
C GLY A 335 -0.05 -9.51 -21.38
N GLU A 336 -1.08 -9.77 -22.19
CA GLU A 336 -1.43 -8.97 -23.36
C GLU A 336 -2.05 -7.60 -23.01
N ASN A 337 -2.31 -7.36 -21.75
CA ASN A 337 -2.76 -6.09 -21.17
C ASN A 337 -2.35 -6.00 -19.70
N TRP A 338 -2.45 -4.81 -19.11
CA TRP A 338 -2.01 -4.60 -17.72
C TRP A 338 -2.85 -5.36 -16.68
N TYR A 339 -4.09 -5.77 -17.00
CA TYR A 339 -4.92 -6.60 -16.11
C TYR A 339 -4.37 -8.03 -16.02
N GLU A 340 -3.96 -8.61 -17.14
CA GLU A 340 -3.42 -9.98 -17.20
C GLU A 340 -2.00 -10.06 -16.63
N ALA A 341 -1.23 -8.98 -16.74
CA ALA A 341 0.11 -8.90 -16.20
C ALA A 341 0.14 -8.67 -14.68
N LYS A 342 -1.03 -8.71 -13.97
CA LYS A 342 -1.08 -8.42 -12.53
C LYS A 342 -1.62 -9.58 -11.69
#